data_7d300e250e9b6c08e6162b065d84962c
#
_entry.id   7d300e250e9b6c08e6162b065d84962c
#
_cell.length_a   1.000
_cell.length_b   1.000
_cell.length_c   1.000
_cell.angle_alpha   90.00
_cell.angle_beta   90.00
_cell.angle_gamma   90.00
#
_symmetry.space_group_name_H-M   'P 1'
#
loop_
_entity.id
_entity.type
_entity.pdbx_description
1 polymer ?
#
loop_
_entity_poly.entity_id
_entity_poly.type
_entity_poly.pdbx_seq_one_letter_code
_entity_poly.pdbx_strand_id
1 'polypeptide(L)'
;PATDLVVYHPYELSYYNRLVGGIRGAYQRGLEVTYFMEAFTPDFMDFLNKKLPQNSVINASFSNFMFEYYQEEGRLRQDFRITEKEDFDYYILLNRRSASSGVKRVLSREDLKTYASVQLTSVPLVLVYKTDTQNSKAGK
;
A
#
# COMPACT_ATOMS: atom_id res chain seq x y z
N PRO A 1 -1.36 -13.46 24.39
CA PRO A 1 -0.46 -12.95 25.45
C PRO A 1 0.01 -11.54 25.11
N ALA A 2 0.42 -10.75 26.13
CA ALA A 2 0.89 -9.36 25.92
C ALA A 2 2.07 -9.25 24.93
N THR A 3 2.87 -10.29 24.81
CA THR A 3 3.98 -10.40 23.85
C THR A 3 3.50 -10.34 22.37
N ASP A 4 2.33 -10.87 22.07
CA ASP A 4 1.81 -10.86 20.70
C ASP A 4 1.39 -9.44 20.29
N LEU A 5 0.82 -8.65 21.21
CA LEU A 5 0.45 -7.26 20.95
C LEU A 5 1.66 -6.39 20.58
N VAL A 6 2.79 -6.59 21.24
CA VAL A 6 4.04 -5.85 20.92
C VAL A 6 4.53 -6.17 19.51
N VAL A 7 4.41 -7.42 19.07
CA VAL A 7 4.84 -7.84 17.72
C VAL A 7 3.92 -7.27 16.63
N TYR A 8 2.62 -7.13 16.93
CA TYR A 8 1.63 -6.65 15.96
C TYR A 8 1.48 -5.14 15.94
N HIS A 9 1.98 -4.42 16.95
CA HIS A 9 1.90 -2.96 16.95
C HIS A 9 2.68 -2.34 15.76
N PRO A 10 2.10 -1.40 15.01
CA PRO A 10 0.75 -0.80 15.12
C PRO A 10 -0.32 -1.48 14.24
N TYR A 11 -0.18 -2.75 13.93
CA TYR A 11 -1.04 -3.50 12.99
C TYR A 11 -1.94 -4.51 13.72
N GLU A 12 -2.54 -4.12 14.85
CA GLU A 12 -3.33 -5.00 15.72
C GLU A 12 -4.54 -5.60 15.00
N LEU A 13 -5.14 -4.88 14.05
CA LEU A 13 -6.25 -5.41 13.24
C LEU A 13 -5.83 -6.56 12.30
N SER A 14 -4.55 -6.70 12.03
CA SER A 14 -3.99 -7.82 11.26
C SER A 14 -3.64 -9.03 12.15
N TYR A 15 -4.06 -9.03 13.43
CA TYR A 15 -3.77 -10.13 14.34
C TYR A 15 -4.55 -11.38 14.00
N TYR A 16 -3.84 -12.47 13.87
CA TYR A 16 -4.39 -13.83 13.78
C TYR A 16 -3.81 -14.72 14.87
N ASN A 17 -4.66 -15.53 15.47
CA ASN A 17 -4.23 -16.44 16.53
C ASN A 17 -3.34 -17.57 16.01
N ARG A 18 -2.67 -18.27 16.94
CA ARG A 18 -1.74 -19.36 16.61
C ARG A 18 -2.39 -20.57 15.98
N LEU A 19 -3.71 -20.78 16.19
CA LEU A 19 -4.44 -21.93 15.60
C LEU A 19 -4.48 -21.85 14.07
N VAL A 20 -4.54 -20.65 13.51
CA VAL A 20 -4.46 -20.45 12.05
C VAL A 20 -3.03 -20.22 11.57
N GLY A 21 -2.02 -20.31 12.43
CA GLY A 21 -0.62 -20.08 12.08
C GLY A 21 -0.23 -18.59 12.07
N GLY A 22 -0.94 -17.76 12.85
CA GLY A 22 -0.77 -16.32 12.87
C GLY A 22 -1.10 -15.67 11.52
N ILE A 23 -0.62 -14.45 11.29
CA ILE A 23 -0.86 -13.73 10.03
C ILE A 23 -0.30 -14.47 8.80
N ARG A 24 0.83 -15.18 8.92
CA ARG A 24 1.38 -15.98 7.80
C ARG A 24 0.46 -17.12 7.39
N GLY A 25 -0.04 -17.87 8.37
CA GLY A 25 -0.98 -18.95 8.11
C GLY A 25 -2.31 -18.44 7.55
N ALA A 26 -2.80 -17.31 8.02
CA ALA A 26 -3.98 -16.63 7.48
C ALA A 26 -3.77 -16.24 6.02
N TYR A 27 -2.64 -15.60 5.71
CA TYR A 27 -2.28 -15.19 4.36
C TYR A 27 -2.19 -16.37 3.40
N GLN A 28 -1.51 -17.46 3.80
CA GLN A 28 -1.40 -18.70 3.00
C GLN A 28 -2.75 -19.34 2.71
N ARG A 29 -3.70 -19.26 3.66
CA ARG A 29 -5.07 -19.77 3.48
C ARG A 29 -5.99 -18.82 2.72
N GLY A 30 -5.49 -17.69 2.30
CA GLY A 30 -6.27 -16.73 1.53
C GLY A 30 -7.20 -15.87 2.36
N LEU A 31 -6.98 -15.77 3.66
CA LEU A 31 -7.73 -14.86 4.52
C LEU A 31 -7.30 -13.41 4.30
N GLU A 32 -8.18 -12.48 4.66
CA GLU A 32 -7.89 -11.04 4.59
C GLU A 32 -6.85 -10.68 5.65
N VAL A 33 -5.77 -9.99 5.28
CA VAL A 33 -4.69 -9.61 6.21
C VAL A 33 -4.70 -8.13 6.57
N THR A 34 -5.49 -7.34 5.86
CA THR A 34 -5.77 -5.93 6.15
C THR A 34 -7.29 -5.69 6.07
N TYR A 35 -7.85 -5.02 7.06
CA TYR A 35 -9.31 -4.81 7.13
C TYR A 35 -9.71 -3.36 6.85
N PHE A 36 -8.93 -2.42 7.34
CA PHE A 36 -9.10 -0.98 7.14
C PHE A 36 -7.82 -0.37 6.61
N MET A 37 -7.61 0.91 6.87
CA MET A 37 -6.43 1.65 6.42
C MET A 37 -5.31 1.62 7.47
N GLU A 38 -5.32 0.64 8.39
CA GLU A 38 -4.38 0.51 9.51
C GLU A 38 -2.92 0.40 9.11
N ALA A 39 -2.67 -0.03 7.89
CA ALA A 39 -1.30 -0.13 7.37
C ALA A 39 -0.76 1.21 6.78
N PHE A 40 -1.60 2.22 6.66
CA PHE A 40 -1.19 3.58 6.27
C PHE A 40 -0.83 4.40 7.51
N THR A 41 0.22 3.99 8.18
CA THR A 41 0.71 4.62 9.42
C THR A 41 1.40 5.96 9.16
N PRO A 42 1.58 6.82 10.19
CA PRO A 42 2.40 8.01 10.08
C PRO A 42 3.81 7.72 9.56
N ASP A 43 4.44 6.63 10.01
CA ASP A 43 5.77 6.22 9.54
C ASP A 43 5.78 5.88 8.04
N PHE A 44 4.68 5.30 7.53
CA PHE A 44 4.53 5.08 6.11
C PHE A 44 4.41 6.39 5.32
N MET A 45 3.67 7.38 5.83
CA MET A 45 3.62 8.71 5.22
C MET A 45 4.99 9.40 5.24
N ASP A 46 5.73 9.29 6.33
CA ASP A 46 7.10 9.79 6.44
C ASP A 46 8.04 9.10 5.44
N PHE A 47 7.89 7.80 5.23
CA PHE A 47 8.62 7.07 4.20
C PHE A 47 8.33 7.65 2.81
N LEU A 48 7.07 7.87 2.45
CA LEU A 48 6.69 8.44 1.15
C LEU A 48 7.27 9.86 1.00
N ASN A 49 7.13 10.70 2.04
CA ASN A 49 7.66 12.06 2.05
C ASN A 49 9.17 12.12 1.78
N LYS A 50 9.92 11.16 2.33
CA LYS A 50 11.38 11.10 2.22
C LYS A 50 11.87 10.45 0.92
N LYS A 51 11.13 9.48 0.40
CA LYS A 51 11.61 8.60 -0.67
C LYS A 51 11.07 8.94 -2.04
N LEU A 52 9.86 9.49 -2.14
CA LEU A 52 9.30 9.82 -3.44
C LEU A 52 9.80 11.19 -3.93
N PRO A 53 10.06 11.33 -5.25
CA PRO A 53 10.42 12.61 -5.86
C PRO A 53 9.37 13.70 -5.62
N GLN A 54 9.77 14.95 -5.78
CA GLN A 54 8.84 16.07 -5.75
C GLN A 54 7.84 15.98 -6.91
N ASN A 55 6.61 16.44 -6.67
CA ASN A 55 5.52 16.46 -7.65
C ASN A 55 5.12 15.08 -8.19
N SER A 56 5.46 13.99 -7.46
CA SER A 56 5.03 12.64 -7.85
C SER A 56 3.52 12.52 -7.90
N VAL A 57 3.04 11.76 -8.87
CA VAL A 57 1.63 11.41 -9.03
C VAL A 57 1.38 10.06 -8.39
N ILE A 58 0.48 10.02 -7.42
CA ILE A 58 0.20 8.83 -6.63
C ILE A 58 -1.25 8.39 -6.87
N ASN A 59 -1.43 7.10 -7.19
CA ASN A 59 -2.72 6.44 -7.15
C ASN A 59 -2.68 5.41 -6.00
N ALA A 60 -3.44 5.66 -4.95
CA ALA A 60 -3.55 4.77 -3.80
C ALA A 60 -4.76 3.83 -3.92
N SER A 61 -5.09 3.44 -5.16
CA SER A 61 -6.23 2.54 -5.42
C SER A 61 -7.53 3.09 -4.81
N PHE A 62 -8.28 2.24 -4.11
CA PHE A 62 -9.52 2.63 -3.41
C PHE A 62 -9.28 3.48 -2.14
N SER A 63 -8.03 3.83 -1.81
CA SER A 63 -7.64 4.52 -0.59
C SER A 63 -7.21 5.98 -0.82
N ASN A 64 -7.42 6.56 -2.00
CA ASN A 64 -6.99 7.92 -2.33
C ASN A 64 -7.47 8.95 -1.29
N PHE A 65 -8.71 8.82 -0.79
CA PHE A 65 -9.27 9.70 0.23
C PHE A 65 -8.45 9.77 1.53
N MET A 66 -7.74 8.68 1.90
CA MET A 66 -6.86 8.67 3.07
C MET A 66 -5.59 9.50 2.82
N PHE A 67 -5.09 9.49 1.59
CA PHE A 67 -3.90 10.27 1.22
C PHE A 67 -4.24 11.76 1.15
N GLU A 68 -5.42 12.11 0.62
CA GLU A 68 -5.96 13.48 0.65
C GLU A 68 -6.13 13.96 2.09
N TYR A 69 -6.72 13.15 2.96
CA TYR A 69 -6.81 13.45 4.40
C TYR A 69 -5.45 13.70 5.05
N TYR A 70 -4.43 12.86 4.77
CA TYR A 70 -3.08 13.08 5.30
C TYR A 70 -2.40 14.33 4.73
N GLN A 71 -2.76 14.77 3.53
CA GLN A 71 -2.33 16.07 3.00
C GLN A 71 -3.01 17.21 3.79
N GLU A 72 -4.31 17.16 4.02
CA GLU A 72 -5.05 18.13 4.82
C GLU A 72 -4.48 18.27 6.24
N GLU A 73 -4.11 17.14 6.86
CA GLU A 73 -3.48 17.10 8.19
C GLU A 73 -1.98 17.51 8.17
N GLY A 74 -1.42 17.83 7.01
CA GLY A 74 -0.02 18.22 6.87
C GLY A 74 0.99 17.09 7.11
N ARG A 75 0.54 15.84 7.14
CA ARG A 75 1.40 14.65 7.31
C ARG A 75 1.94 14.09 6.00
N LEU A 76 1.26 14.35 4.89
CA LEU A 76 1.73 14.02 3.54
C LEU A 76 2.02 15.32 2.77
N ARG A 77 3.07 15.31 1.98
CA ARG A 77 3.51 16.48 1.21
C ARG A 77 2.42 16.97 0.26
N GLN A 78 2.25 18.29 0.21
CA GLN A 78 1.25 18.96 -0.65
C GLN A 78 1.59 18.94 -2.14
N ASP A 79 2.85 18.72 -2.48
CA ASP A 79 3.29 18.65 -3.88
C ASP A 79 2.97 17.30 -4.55
N PHE A 80 2.58 16.28 -3.78
CA PHE A 80 2.07 15.04 -4.37
C PHE A 80 0.68 15.26 -4.94
N ARG A 81 0.47 14.78 -6.16
CA ARG A 81 -0.85 14.77 -6.80
C ARG A 81 -1.51 13.42 -6.60
N ILE A 82 -2.58 13.38 -5.83
CA ILE A 82 -3.38 12.17 -5.67
C ILE A 82 -4.35 12.04 -6.85
N THR A 83 -4.49 10.83 -7.40
CA THR A 83 -5.30 10.60 -8.60
C THR A 83 -5.96 9.23 -8.60
N GLU A 84 -7.14 9.13 -9.17
CA GLU A 84 -7.81 7.87 -9.50
C GLU A 84 -7.48 7.37 -10.93
N LYS A 85 -6.83 8.23 -11.73
CA LYS A 85 -6.49 7.93 -13.12
C LYS A 85 -5.34 6.91 -13.20
N GLU A 86 -5.22 6.26 -14.35
CA GLU A 86 -4.15 5.30 -14.63
C GLU A 86 -2.80 5.95 -15.03
N ASP A 87 -2.77 7.27 -15.16
CA ASP A 87 -1.56 8.06 -15.38
C ASP A 87 -0.97 8.49 -14.04
N PHE A 88 -0.09 7.69 -13.50
CA PHE A 88 0.57 7.87 -12.21
C PHE A 88 2.03 7.41 -12.25
N ASP A 89 2.84 7.97 -11.35
CA ASP A 89 4.24 7.56 -11.14
C ASP A 89 4.33 6.38 -10.16
N TYR A 90 3.44 6.40 -9.14
CA TYR A 90 3.40 5.40 -8.07
C TYR A 90 1.99 4.89 -7.85
N TYR A 91 1.88 3.56 -7.74
CA TYR A 91 0.65 2.89 -7.36
C TYR A 91 0.82 2.28 -5.97
N ILE A 92 -0.04 2.64 -5.03
CA ILE A 92 -0.01 2.15 -3.66
C ILE A 92 -1.22 1.24 -3.43
N LEU A 93 -0.93 0.00 -3.10
CA LEU A 93 -1.92 -1.03 -2.92
C LEU A 93 -1.93 -1.53 -1.48
N LEU A 94 -3.05 -1.36 -0.79
CA LEU A 94 -3.34 -2.10 0.42
C LEU A 94 -3.64 -3.56 0.04
N ASN A 95 -2.95 -4.51 0.68
CA ASN A 95 -3.12 -5.95 0.39
C ASN A 95 -4.45 -6.47 0.92
N ARG A 96 -5.52 -6.05 0.25
CA ARG A 96 -6.90 -6.40 0.57
C ARG A 96 -7.51 -7.20 -0.57
N ARG A 97 -7.79 -8.47 -0.33
CA ARG A 97 -8.30 -9.39 -1.37
C ARG A 97 -9.67 -9.02 -1.87
N SER A 98 -10.53 -8.49 -0.99
CA SER A 98 -11.89 -8.07 -1.34
C SER A 98 -11.95 -6.88 -2.31
N ALA A 99 -10.85 -6.12 -2.48
CA ALA A 99 -10.75 -4.96 -3.38
C ALA A 99 -10.28 -5.30 -4.81
N SER A 100 -10.59 -6.48 -5.32
CA SER A 100 -9.79 -7.13 -6.35
C SER A 100 -10.05 -6.78 -7.83
N SER A 101 -11.19 -6.21 -8.24
CA SER A 101 -11.51 -6.12 -9.68
C SER A 101 -10.72 -5.03 -10.43
N GLY A 102 -10.63 -3.82 -9.88
CA GLY A 102 -9.85 -2.73 -10.49
C GLY A 102 -8.34 -2.92 -10.33
N VAL A 103 -7.93 -3.52 -9.23
CA VAL A 103 -6.53 -3.81 -8.90
C VAL A 103 -5.88 -4.76 -9.89
N LYS A 104 -6.58 -5.82 -10.31
CA LYS A 104 -6.04 -6.80 -11.28
C LYS A 104 -5.63 -6.16 -12.60
N ARG A 105 -6.43 -5.23 -13.11
CA ARG A 105 -6.13 -4.51 -14.35
C ARG A 105 -4.86 -3.68 -14.23
N VAL A 106 -4.70 -2.96 -13.11
CA VAL A 106 -3.48 -2.17 -12.88
C VAL A 106 -2.26 -3.07 -12.72
N LEU A 107 -2.37 -4.14 -11.93
CA LEU A 107 -1.26 -5.07 -11.70
C LEU A 107 -0.86 -5.91 -12.92
N SER A 108 -1.72 -5.98 -13.96
CA SER A 108 -1.36 -6.63 -15.23
C SER A 108 -0.50 -5.75 -16.15
N ARG A 109 -0.21 -4.51 -15.76
CA ARG A 109 0.67 -3.60 -16.51
C ARG A 109 2.12 -4.08 -16.44
N GLU A 110 2.77 -4.21 -17.58
CA GLU A 110 4.18 -4.65 -17.69
C GLU A 110 5.17 -3.58 -17.22
N ASP A 111 4.75 -2.31 -17.21
CA ASP A 111 5.57 -1.16 -16.79
C ASP A 111 5.60 -0.95 -15.28
N LEU A 112 4.84 -1.73 -14.48
CA LEU A 112 4.84 -1.63 -13.04
C LEU A 112 5.90 -2.52 -12.40
N LYS A 113 6.77 -1.91 -11.59
CA LYS A 113 7.77 -2.62 -10.78
C LYS A 113 7.55 -2.39 -9.30
N THR A 114 7.72 -3.43 -8.50
CA THR A 114 7.69 -3.28 -7.04
C THR A 114 8.79 -2.33 -6.60
N TYR A 115 8.43 -1.27 -5.89
CA TYR A 115 9.35 -0.26 -5.37
C TYR A 115 9.64 -0.47 -3.88
N ALA A 116 8.59 -0.71 -3.09
CA ALA A 116 8.68 -0.93 -1.65
C ALA A 116 7.50 -1.75 -1.13
N SER A 117 7.60 -2.25 0.09
CA SER A 117 6.48 -2.87 0.80
C SER A 117 6.55 -2.63 2.29
N VAL A 118 5.40 -2.48 2.93
CA VAL A 118 5.24 -2.59 4.38
C VAL A 118 4.87 -4.03 4.68
N GLN A 119 5.60 -4.67 5.58
CA GLN A 119 5.41 -6.10 5.89
C GLN A 119 5.27 -6.33 7.39
N LEU A 120 4.43 -7.27 7.75
CA LEU A 120 4.35 -7.82 9.10
C LEU A 120 4.67 -9.31 9.05
N THR A 121 5.73 -9.74 9.74
CA THR A 121 6.23 -11.13 9.74
C THR A 121 6.35 -11.76 8.34
N SER A 122 6.87 -11.00 7.36
CA SER A 122 7.02 -11.37 5.95
C SER A 122 5.70 -11.44 5.14
N VAL A 123 4.59 -10.98 5.68
CA VAL A 123 3.33 -10.82 4.95
C VAL A 123 3.21 -9.36 4.51
N PRO A 124 3.09 -9.07 3.20
CA PRO A 124 2.94 -7.70 2.74
C PRO A 124 1.55 -7.16 3.14
N LEU A 125 1.53 -6.01 3.81
CA LEU A 125 0.32 -5.26 4.13
C LEU A 125 0.07 -4.15 3.12
N VAL A 126 1.13 -3.45 2.70
CA VAL A 126 1.10 -2.43 1.65
C VAL A 126 2.17 -2.73 0.62
N LEU A 127 1.84 -2.58 -0.63
CA LEU A 127 2.75 -2.67 -1.76
C LEU A 127 2.81 -1.31 -2.46
N VAL A 128 4.01 -0.85 -2.73
CA VAL A 128 4.26 0.36 -3.54
C VAL A 128 4.89 -0.08 -4.84
N TYR A 129 4.24 0.24 -5.94
CA TYR A 129 4.75 0.02 -7.28
C TYR A 129 5.17 1.35 -7.89
N LYS A 130 6.18 1.31 -8.74
CA LYS A 130 6.64 2.43 -9.54
C LYS A 130 6.41 2.13 -11.01
N THR A 131 5.92 3.12 -11.76
CA THR A 131 5.80 3.04 -13.22
C THR A 131 7.19 3.27 -13.87
N ASP A 132 7.59 2.38 -14.77
CA ASP A 132 8.81 2.53 -15.54
C ASP A 132 8.52 3.41 -16.77
N THR A 133 8.82 4.69 -16.66
CA THR A 133 8.49 5.72 -17.66
C THR A 133 9.26 5.55 -18.99
N GLN A 134 10.17 4.57 -19.08
CA GLN A 134 10.97 4.39 -20.31
C GLN A 134 10.15 3.78 -21.47
N ASN A 135 9.09 3.04 -21.21
CA ASN A 135 8.29 2.39 -22.25
C ASN A 135 7.03 3.18 -22.71
N SER A 136 6.64 4.21 -21.99
CA SER A 136 5.43 5.00 -22.31
C SER A 136 5.60 5.96 -23.50
N LYS A 137 6.83 6.25 -23.94
CA LYS A 137 7.11 7.19 -25.06
C LYS A 137 7.32 6.51 -26.42
N ALA A 138 7.27 5.20 -26.50
CA ALA A 138 7.50 4.46 -27.75
C ALA A 138 6.21 4.11 -28.52
N GLY A 139 5.06 4.60 -28.10
CA GLY A 139 3.75 4.27 -28.68
C GLY A 139 2.90 5.50 -29.02
N LYS A 140 3.49 6.50 -29.71
CA LYS A 140 2.72 7.55 -30.40
C LYS A 140 3.24 7.73 -31.80
#